data_57cad1de09b2e213f55e662c6aa05665
#
_entry.id   57cad1de09b2e213f55e662c6aa05665
#
_cell.length_a   1.000
_cell.length_b   1.000
_cell.length_c   1.000
_cell.angle_alpha   90.00
_cell.angle_beta   90.00
_cell.angle_gamma   90.00
#
_symmetry.space_group_name_H-M   'P 1'
#
loop_
_entity.id
_entity.type
_entity.pdbx_description
1 polymer ?
#
loop_
_entity_poly.entity_id
_entity_poly.type
_entity_poly.pdbx_seq_one_letter_code
_entity_poly.pdbx_strand_id
1 'polypeptide(L)'
;MTVKYRRELDAISAYVPGKPIDAVKRELGLERVIKLASNENPFGFSDSVRAAVMQALDEVNLYPDGNATLLKEKIAEKYGIKPDMVLPTCGSDEMVDLIAKTFIDPGSEVVMAEVTFPRYLSTSQMMGANLKIVPMKNMAYDLEGFRRAITPQTRLVWLCNPNNPTGSFFTRDELIRLLESISPETLVVYDEAYFEFATHPEYPRDSLDLLQRHRNMLVMKTLSKAYGIAGLRIGFTIGDSALLGMINKIRNPFNVTLLTQAAAMAALDDDEFLVKTIENNERGKVYLYAQFEDMGLNFVKTEANHIAFDAGKDGEVVFQELLRKGVIIRPIGGTKYDTWLRVSIGKMEENQAFIKALREVL
;
A
#
# COMPACT_ATOMS: atom_id res chain seq x y z
N MET A 1 21.83 7.78 -27.07
CA MET A 1 21.61 6.31 -27.00
C MET A 1 21.14 5.84 -28.36
N THR A 2 21.75 4.81 -28.97
CA THR A 2 21.40 4.31 -30.32
C THR A 2 20.29 3.25 -30.29
N VAL A 3 20.10 2.60 -29.14
CA VAL A 3 19.03 1.61 -28.95
C VAL A 3 17.71 2.33 -28.65
N LYS A 4 16.67 1.99 -29.40
CA LYS A 4 15.31 2.55 -29.18
C LYS A 4 14.66 1.85 -27.98
N TYR A 5 13.96 2.63 -27.16
CA TYR A 5 13.16 2.20 -26.04
C TYR A 5 11.74 2.78 -26.11
N ARG A 6 10.86 2.39 -25.22
CA ARG A 6 9.47 2.89 -25.16
C ARG A 6 9.48 4.39 -24.79
N ARG A 7 8.78 5.22 -25.58
CA ARG A 7 8.73 6.68 -25.38
C ARG A 7 8.07 7.07 -24.07
N GLU A 8 7.15 6.25 -23.57
CA GLU A 8 6.45 6.47 -22.32
C GLU A 8 7.41 6.55 -21.12
N LEU A 9 8.60 5.96 -21.24
CA LEU A 9 9.63 6.00 -20.18
C LEU A 9 10.23 7.40 -19.98
N ASP A 10 10.14 8.29 -20.98
CA ASP A 10 10.65 9.67 -20.85
C ASP A 10 9.87 10.48 -19.79
N ALA A 11 8.61 10.11 -19.51
CA ALA A 11 7.75 10.74 -18.51
C ALA A 11 7.85 10.10 -17.11
N ILE A 12 8.62 9.01 -16.97
CA ILE A 12 8.67 8.23 -15.73
C ILE A 12 10.01 8.43 -15.03
N SER A 13 9.96 8.96 -13.81
CA SER A 13 11.13 9.02 -12.95
C SER A 13 11.37 7.68 -12.27
N ALA A 14 12.64 7.29 -12.12
CA ALA A 14 13.00 6.09 -11.37
C ALA A 14 12.54 6.23 -9.91
N TYR A 15 12.00 5.16 -9.36
CA TYR A 15 11.64 5.13 -7.94
C TYR A 15 12.90 5.28 -7.07
N VAL A 16 12.88 6.25 -6.16
CA VAL A 16 13.95 6.46 -5.18
C VAL A 16 13.58 5.71 -3.90
N PRO A 17 14.24 4.57 -3.61
CA PRO A 17 13.98 3.84 -2.37
C PRO A 17 14.41 4.68 -1.16
N GLY A 18 13.74 4.45 -0.01
CA GLY A 18 14.19 5.03 1.26
C GLY A 18 15.60 4.54 1.62
N LYS A 19 16.40 5.38 2.27
CA LYS A 19 17.76 5.01 2.71
C LYS A 19 17.72 3.79 3.66
N PRO A 20 18.54 2.75 3.44
CA PRO A 20 18.70 1.65 4.39
C PRO A 20 19.30 2.14 5.71
N ILE A 21 18.90 1.52 6.83
CA ILE A 21 19.40 1.87 8.18
C ILE A 21 20.92 1.84 8.23
N ASP A 22 21.54 0.77 7.71
CA ASP A 22 23.00 0.60 7.74
C ASP A 22 23.75 1.62 6.88
N ALA A 23 23.14 2.10 5.80
CA ALA A 23 23.72 3.17 4.99
C ALA A 23 23.74 4.49 5.79
N VAL A 24 22.63 4.83 6.46
CA VAL A 24 22.55 6.03 7.30
C VAL A 24 23.52 5.96 8.48
N LYS A 25 23.62 4.80 9.16
CA LYS A 25 24.60 4.60 10.24
C LYS A 25 26.03 4.87 9.78
N ARG A 26 26.42 4.32 8.63
CA ARG A 26 27.78 4.51 8.08
C ARG A 26 28.05 5.94 7.63
N GLU A 27 27.07 6.56 6.92
CA GLU A 27 27.23 7.91 6.38
C GLU A 27 27.32 8.99 7.47
N LEU A 28 26.55 8.83 8.55
CA LEU A 28 26.42 9.85 9.59
C LEU A 28 27.12 9.46 10.92
N GLY A 29 27.77 8.30 11.01
CA GLY A 29 28.44 7.85 12.23
C GLY A 29 27.52 7.58 13.40
N LEU A 30 26.27 7.19 13.14
CA LEU A 30 25.26 7.01 14.18
C LEU A 30 25.20 5.56 14.68
N GLU A 31 25.13 5.39 16.00
CA GLU A 31 24.97 4.07 16.62
C GLU A 31 23.52 3.55 16.46
N ARG A 32 22.53 4.43 16.59
CA ARG A 32 21.11 4.11 16.53
C ARG A 32 20.41 4.91 15.43
N VAL A 33 19.64 4.21 14.60
CA VAL A 33 18.79 4.80 13.57
C VAL A 33 17.40 4.18 13.67
N ILE A 34 16.38 5.02 13.66
CA ILE A 34 14.95 4.64 13.68
C ILE A 34 14.36 4.90 12.29
N LYS A 35 13.80 3.87 11.68
CA LYS A 35 13.20 3.96 10.34
C LYS A 35 11.67 3.92 10.44
N LEU A 36 11.03 5.07 10.24
CA LEU A 36 9.59 5.26 10.21
C LEU A 36 9.13 5.73 8.81
N ALA A 37 9.72 5.18 7.75
CA ALA A 37 9.60 5.67 6.38
C ALA A 37 8.83 4.75 5.43
N SER A 38 8.70 3.44 5.73
CA SER A 38 8.21 2.45 4.77
C SER A 38 6.96 1.69 5.23
N ASN A 39 6.32 2.16 6.31
CA ASN A 39 5.11 1.56 6.86
C ASN A 39 5.30 0.07 7.21
N GLU A 40 6.51 -0.28 7.66
CA GLU A 40 6.88 -1.62 8.10
C GLU A 40 6.27 -1.90 9.48
N ASN A 41 6.11 -3.19 9.83
CA ASN A 41 5.64 -3.57 11.16
C ASN A 41 6.77 -3.42 12.18
N PRO A 42 6.59 -2.64 13.26
CA PRO A 42 7.66 -2.40 14.24
C PRO A 42 7.99 -3.63 15.11
N PHE A 43 7.13 -4.66 15.12
CA PHE A 43 7.40 -5.92 15.82
C PHE A 43 8.12 -6.95 14.96
N GLY A 44 8.37 -6.64 13.68
CA GLY A 44 8.88 -7.61 12.73
C GLY A 44 7.78 -8.58 12.29
N PHE A 45 7.97 -9.86 12.47
CA PHE A 45 7.04 -10.94 12.10
C PHE A 45 6.94 -11.96 13.25
N SER A 46 5.91 -12.81 13.19
CA SER A 46 5.61 -13.78 14.26
C SER A 46 6.58 -14.97 14.28
N ASP A 47 6.62 -15.68 15.43
CA ASP A 47 7.44 -16.87 15.59
C ASP A 47 6.88 -18.05 14.76
N SER A 48 5.57 -18.11 14.51
CA SER A 48 4.95 -19.09 13.62
C SER A 48 5.46 -18.94 12.18
N VAL A 49 5.60 -17.71 11.68
CA VAL A 49 6.20 -17.41 10.39
C VAL A 49 7.67 -17.84 10.35
N ARG A 50 8.43 -17.55 11.42
CA ARG A 50 9.83 -17.99 11.51
C ARG A 50 9.96 -19.51 11.38
N ALA A 51 9.16 -20.26 12.13
CA ALA A 51 9.17 -21.73 12.11
C ALA A 51 8.83 -22.26 10.72
N ALA A 52 7.78 -21.73 10.08
CA ALA A 52 7.36 -22.14 8.74
C ALA A 52 8.44 -21.89 7.67
N VAL A 53 9.10 -20.74 7.71
CA VAL A 53 10.21 -20.41 6.80
C VAL A 53 11.40 -21.35 7.02
N MET A 54 11.77 -21.60 8.27
CA MET A 54 12.89 -22.51 8.59
C MET A 54 12.64 -23.93 8.09
N GLN A 55 11.42 -24.44 8.24
CA GLN A 55 11.03 -25.75 7.72
C GLN A 55 11.08 -25.79 6.17
N ALA A 56 10.61 -24.74 5.51
CA ALA A 56 10.59 -24.67 4.05
C ALA A 56 11.98 -24.54 3.41
N LEU A 57 13.02 -24.19 4.19
CA LEU A 57 14.40 -24.11 3.68
C LEU A 57 14.94 -25.46 3.18
N ASP A 58 14.46 -26.59 3.71
CA ASP A 58 14.91 -27.91 3.30
C ASP A 58 14.53 -28.25 1.85
N GLU A 59 13.56 -27.53 1.28
CA GLU A 59 13.05 -27.76 -0.08
C GLU A 59 13.39 -26.62 -1.06
N VAL A 60 14.24 -25.67 -0.67
CA VAL A 60 14.53 -24.44 -1.46
C VAL A 60 15.15 -24.71 -2.83
N ASN A 61 15.67 -25.89 -3.06
CA ASN A 61 16.18 -26.36 -4.34
C ASN A 61 15.07 -26.74 -5.35
N LEU A 62 13.81 -26.80 -4.91
CA LEU A 62 12.65 -27.14 -5.75
C LEU A 62 11.88 -25.87 -6.14
N TYR A 63 11.26 -25.90 -7.33
CA TYR A 63 10.28 -24.88 -7.66
C TYR A 63 9.05 -24.98 -6.75
N PRO A 64 8.46 -23.84 -6.34
CA PRO A 64 7.22 -23.86 -5.59
C PRO A 64 6.04 -24.33 -6.43
N ASP A 65 4.88 -24.57 -5.80
CA ASP A 65 3.62 -24.66 -6.53
C ASP A 65 3.34 -23.33 -7.25
N GLY A 66 3.40 -23.35 -8.59
CA GLY A 66 3.19 -22.18 -9.44
C GLY A 66 1.78 -21.60 -9.35
N ASN A 67 0.81 -22.38 -8.89
CA ASN A 67 -0.56 -21.91 -8.64
C ASN A 67 -0.78 -21.42 -7.21
N ALA A 68 0.17 -21.66 -6.31
CA ALA A 68 0.05 -21.40 -4.87
C ALA A 68 -1.27 -21.95 -4.30
N THR A 69 -1.60 -23.20 -4.62
CA THR A 69 -2.91 -23.83 -4.39
C THR A 69 -3.30 -23.78 -2.92
N LEU A 70 -2.45 -24.28 -2.03
CA LEU A 70 -2.72 -24.29 -0.59
C LEU A 70 -2.89 -22.88 -0.02
N LEU A 71 -2.10 -21.91 -0.52
CA LEU A 71 -2.24 -20.51 -0.09
C LEU A 71 -3.56 -19.91 -0.57
N LYS A 72 -4.00 -20.21 -1.79
CA LYS A 72 -5.32 -19.77 -2.29
C LYS A 72 -6.45 -20.35 -1.45
N GLU A 73 -6.39 -21.63 -1.14
CA GLU A 73 -7.37 -22.32 -0.29
C GLU A 73 -7.43 -21.68 1.11
N LYS A 74 -6.26 -21.40 1.70
CA LYS A 74 -6.15 -20.72 3.00
C LYS A 74 -6.74 -19.32 3.00
N ILE A 75 -6.43 -18.51 1.98
CA ILE A 75 -7.01 -17.17 1.81
C ILE A 75 -8.53 -17.28 1.61
N ALA A 76 -8.97 -18.21 0.76
CA ALA A 76 -10.39 -18.41 0.49
C ALA A 76 -11.17 -18.80 1.76
N GLU A 77 -10.63 -19.69 2.58
CA GLU A 77 -11.18 -20.05 3.89
C GLU A 77 -11.30 -18.83 4.81
N LYS A 78 -10.22 -18.07 4.98
CA LYS A 78 -10.18 -16.87 5.87
C LYS A 78 -11.22 -15.82 5.49
N TYR A 79 -11.48 -15.65 4.20
CA TYR A 79 -12.39 -14.61 3.69
C TYR A 79 -13.77 -15.14 3.26
N GLY A 80 -14.05 -16.45 3.41
CA GLY A 80 -15.34 -17.06 3.08
C GLY A 80 -15.68 -17.00 1.58
N ILE A 81 -14.67 -17.12 0.69
CA ILE A 81 -14.79 -17.03 -0.77
C ILE A 81 -14.29 -18.31 -1.45
N LYS A 82 -14.38 -18.39 -2.78
CA LYS A 82 -13.84 -19.52 -3.54
C LYS A 82 -12.36 -19.33 -3.86
N PRO A 83 -11.53 -20.39 -3.92
CA PRO A 83 -10.10 -20.30 -4.27
C PRO A 83 -9.82 -19.73 -5.66
N ASP A 84 -10.74 -19.90 -6.63
CA ASP A 84 -10.61 -19.34 -7.97
C ASP A 84 -10.84 -17.80 -8.03
N MET A 85 -11.37 -17.23 -6.96
CA MET A 85 -11.49 -15.80 -6.76
C MET A 85 -10.23 -15.15 -6.16
N VAL A 86 -9.14 -15.90 -5.96
CA VAL A 86 -7.89 -15.42 -5.35
C VAL A 86 -6.71 -15.57 -6.31
N LEU A 87 -5.91 -14.51 -6.45
CA LEU A 87 -4.66 -14.54 -7.20
C LEU A 87 -3.52 -13.96 -6.37
N PRO A 88 -2.62 -14.81 -5.80
CA PRO A 88 -1.42 -14.38 -5.10
C PRO A 88 -0.36 -13.84 -6.07
N THR A 89 0.38 -12.81 -5.61
CA THR A 89 1.44 -12.15 -6.39
C THR A 89 2.65 -11.80 -5.52
N CYS A 90 3.77 -11.50 -6.16
CA CYS A 90 5.00 -11.03 -5.52
C CYS A 90 4.84 -9.59 -4.97
N GLY A 91 4.02 -9.45 -3.92
CA GLY A 91 3.52 -8.20 -3.39
C GLY A 91 2.42 -7.59 -4.27
N SER A 92 1.76 -6.56 -3.74
CA SER A 92 0.75 -5.79 -4.50
C SER A 92 1.36 -5.02 -5.69
N ASP A 93 2.66 -4.70 -5.65
CA ASP A 93 3.35 -4.05 -6.77
C ASP A 93 3.29 -4.87 -8.07
N GLU A 94 3.52 -6.19 -8.00
CA GLU A 94 3.38 -7.05 -9.17
C GLU A 94 1.94 -7.04 -9.70
N MET A 95 0.95 -7.07 -8.80
CA MET A 95 -0.44 -7.03 -9.22
C MET A 95 -0.80 -5.72 -9.93
N VAL A 96 -0.30 -4.57 -9.45
CA VAL A 96 -0.48 -3.27 -10.11
C VAL A 96 0.07 -3.31 -11.54
N ASP A 97 1.27 -3.89 -11.73
CA ASP A 97 1.87 -4.05 -13.05
C ASP A 97 1.05 -4.99 -13.95
N LEU A 98 0.60 -6.12 -13.41
CA LEU A 98 -0.19 -7.10 -14.16
C LEU A 98 -1.55 -6.52 -14.57
N ILE A 99 -2.24 -5.81 -13.68
CA ILE A 99 -3.51 -5.13 -13.98
C ILE A 99 -3.31 -4.11 -15.09
N ALA A 100 -2.30 -3.24 -14.97
CA ALA A 100 -2.02 -2.22 -15.98
C ALA A 100 -1.75 -2.86 -17.36
N LYS A 101 -0.94 -3.91 -17.41
CA LYS A 101 -0.62 -4.64 -18.65
C LYS A 101 -1.81 -5.39 -19.24
N THR A 102 -2.78 -5.80 -18.41
CA THR A 102 -3.95 -6.56 -18.86
C THR A 102 -5.06 -5.67 -19.40
N PHE A 103 -5.27 -4.50 -18.79
CA PHE A 103 -6.49 -3.71 -19.01
C PHE A 103 -6.26 -2.32 -19.61
N ILE A 104 -5.02 -1.84 -19.72
CA ILE A 104 -4.71 -0.52 -20.26
C ILE A 104 -4.10 -0.67 -21.66
N ASP A 105 -4.84 -0.23 -22.66
CA ASP A 105 -4.32 0.03 -24.00
C ASP A 105 -3.80 1.48 -24.10
N PRO A 106 -2.87 1.79 -25.02
CA PRO A 106 -2.45 3.17 -25.28
C PRO A 106 -3.65 4.08 -25.58
N GLY A 107 -3.76 5.19 -24.85
CA GLY A 107 -4.87 6.14 -24.96
C GLY A 107 -6.10 5.82 -24.10
N SER A 108 -6.16 4.66 -23.43
CA SER A 108 -7.23 4.35 -22.48
C SER A 108 -7.27 5.37 -21.34
N GLU A 109 -8.45 5.82 -20.93
CA GLU A 109 -8.59 6.71 -19.78
C GLU A 109 -8.44 5.93 -18.47
N VAL A 110 -7.58 6.44 -17.57
CA VAL A 110 -7.37 5.90 -16.24
C VAL A 110 -7.55 7.02 -15.21
N VAL A 111 -8.41 6.78 -14.21
CA VAL A 111 -8.74 7.74 -13.16
C VAL A 111 -8.03 7.36 -11.86
N MET A 112 -7.37 8.33 -11.22
CA MET A 112 -6.72 8.18 -9.93
C MET A 112 -6.64 9.51 -9.18
N ALA A 113 -6.38 9.45 -7.86
CA ALA A 113 -6.16 10.65 -7.06
C ALA A 113 -4.79 11.28 -7.32
N GLU A 114 -4.69 12.60 -7.10
CA GLU A 114 -3.46 13.40 -7.23
C GLU A 114 -2.35 12.90 -6.28
N VAL A 115 -2.72 12.55 -5.05
CA VAL A 115 -1.79 12.04 -4.05
C VAL A 115 -2.26 10.66 -3.59
N THR A 116 -1.64 9.63 -4.14
CA THR A 116 -1.92 8.23 -3.85
C THR A 116 -0.67 7.38 -4.06
N PHE A 117 -0.81 6.06 -4.09
CA PHE A 117 0.34 5.18 -4.26
C PHE A 117 1.02 5.39 -5.63
N PRO A 118 2.31 5.78 -5.68
CA PRO A 118 2.95 6.25 -6.92
C PRO A 118 2.99 5.23 -8.05
N ARG A 119 2.88 3.93 -7.72
CA ARG A 119 2.90 2.87 -8.73
C ARG A 119 1.70 2.92 -9.68
N TYR A 120 0.54 3.40 -9.24
CA TYR A 120 -0.61 3.56 -10.15
C TYR A 120 -0.29 4.53 -11.28
N LEU A 121 0.34 5.66 -10.94
CA LEU A 121 0.76 6.66 -11.92
C LEU A 121 1.78 6.07 -12.90
N SER A 122 2.91 5.58 -12.39
CA SER A 122 4.03 5.13 -13.21
C SER A 122 3.67 3.94 -14.11
N THR A 123 2.88 2.98 -13.62
CA THR A 123 2.45 1.84 -14.44
C THR A 123 1.43 2.24 -15.51
N SER A 124 0.49 3.12 -15.17
CA SER A 124 -0.50 3.63 -16.15
C SER A 124 0.19 4.48 -17.24
N GLN A 125 1.15 5.34 -16.86
CA GLN A 125 1.99 6.07 -17.82
C GLN A 125 2.77 5.13 -18.74
N MET A 126 3.40 4.09 -18.17
CA MET A 126 4.16 3.11 -18.95
C MET A 126 3.30 2.39 -20.00
N MET A 127 2.00 2.25 -19.74
CA MET A 127 1.05 1.67 -20.70
C MET A 127 0.49 2.69 -21.70
N GLY A 128 0.90 3.96 -21.62
CA GLY A 128 0.42 5.03 -22.52
C GLY A 128 -1.01 5.49 -22.23
N ALA A 129 -1.43 5.39 -20.97
CA ALA A 129 -2.77 5.82 -20.55
C ALA A 129 -2.98 7.33 -20.66
N ASN A 130 -4.22 7.72 -20.97
CA ASN A 130 -4.72 9.08 -20.79
C ASN A 130 -5.17 9.27 -19.34
N LEU A 131 -4.36 9.94 -18.54
CA LEU A 131 -4.56 10.05 -17.09
C LEU A 131 -5.56 11.15 -16.73
N LYS A 132 -6.56 10.80 -15.93
CA LYS A 132 -7.51 11.70 -15.28
C LYS A 132 -7.16 11.78 -13.79
N ILE A 133 -6.35 12.77 -13.44
CA ILE A 133 -5.90 12.99 -12.07
C ILE A 133 -6.94 13.83 -11.33
N VAL A 134 -7.50 13.29 -10.25
CA VAL A 134 -8.48 13.97 -9.41
C VAL A 134 -7.76 14.65 -8.26
N PRO A 135 -7.87 15.99 -8.10
CA PRO A 135 -7.27 16.72 -7.00
C PRO A 135 -7.74 16.22 -5.64
N MET A 136 -6.85 16.26 -4.65
CA MET A 136 -7.22 15.96 -3.27
C MET A 136 -8.04 17.08 -2.65
N LYS A 137 -8.92 16.71 -1.72
CA LYS A 137 -9.71 17.63 -0.92
C LYS A 137 -9.37 17.44 0.55
N ASN A 138 -8.66 18.41 1.13
CA ASN A 138 -8.16 18.30 2.52
C ASN A 138 -7.34 17.00 2.75
N MET A 139 -6.45 16.66 1.84
CA MET A 139 -5.63 15.43 1.88
C MET A 139 -6.46 14.11 1.85
N ALA A 140 -7.73 14.17 1.48
CA ALA A 140 -8.61 13.02 1.27
C ALA A 140 -9.07 12.93 -0.18
N TYR A 141 -9.59 11.78 -0.60
CA TYR A 141 -10.18 11.59 -1.92
C TYR A 141 -11.43 12.44 -2.11
N ASP A 142 -11.55 13.14 -3.24
CA ASP A 142 -12.79 13.75 -3.72
C ASP A 142 -13.56 12.74 -4.59
N LEU A 143 -14.36 11.86 -4.00
CA LEU A 143 -15.12 10.85 -4.76
C LEU A 143 -16.16 11.47 -5.70
N GLU A 144 -16.67 12.67 -5.41
CA GLU A 144 -17.49 13.41 -6.38
C GLU A 144 -16.64 13.93 -7.56
N GLY A 145 -15.39 14.28 -7.31
CA GLY A 145 -14.39 14.56 -8.35
C GLY A 145 -14.13 13.33 -9.22
N PHE A 146 -14.02 12.15 -8.62
CA PHE A 146 -13.91 10.89 -9.37
C PHE A 146 -15.12 10.65 -10.27
N ARG A 147 -16.35 10.80 -9.75
CA ARG A 147 -17.57 10.66 -10.55
C ARG A 147 -17.60 11.60 -11.76
N ARG A 148 -17.13 12.84 -11.61
CA ARG A 148 -17.04 13.80 -12.72
C ARG A 148 -15.92 13.47 -13.73
N ALA A 149 -14.84 12.86 -13.26
CA ALA A 149 -13.69 12.50 -14.12
C ALA A 149 -13.92 11.22 -14.94
N ILE A 150 -14.77 10.30 -14.43
CA ILE A 150 -15.11 9.05 -15.10
C ILE A 150 -16.00 9.32 -16.31
N THR A 151 -15.64 8.75 -17.45
CA THR A 151 -16.34 8.86 -18.72
C THR A 151 -16.63 7.46 -19.29
N PRO A 152 -17.44 7.32 -20.36
CA PRO A 152 -17.59 6.04 -21.06
C PRO A 152 -16.29 5.46 -21.65
N GLN A 153 -15.22 6.27 -21.77
CA GLN A 153 -13.89 5.85 -22.24
C GLN A 153 -12.98 5.40 -21.09
N THR A 154 -13.40 5.58 -19.84
CA THR A 154 -12.61 5.16 -18.67
C THR A 154 -12.50 3.64 -18.62
N ARG A 155 -11.28 3.13 -18.65
CA ARG A 155 -10.97 1.70 -18.55
C ARG A 155 -10.69 1.23 -17.14
N LEU A 156 -10.06 2.11 -16.34
CA LEU A 156 -9.56 1.72 -15.02
C LEU A 156 -9.68 2.87 -14.03
N VAL A 157 -10.11 2.55 -12.81
CA VAL A 157 -10.14 3.46 -11.66
C VAL A 157 -9.31 2.86 -10.54
N TRP A 158 -8.28 3.60 -10.07
CA TRP A 158 -7.48 3.22 -8.92
C TRP A 158 -8.01 3.88 -7.66
N LEU A 159 -8.35 3.08 -6.65
CA LEU A 159 -8.81 3.52 -5.33
C LEU A 159 -7.95 2.88 -4.26
N CYS A 160 -7.34 3.68 -3.39
CA CYS A 160 -6.55 3.22 -2.24
C CYS A 160 -7.26 3.64 -0.94
N ASN A 161 -7.69 2.68 -0.14
CA ASN A 161 -8.46 2.95 1.07
C ASN A 161 -8.14 1.95 2.20
N PRO A 162 -7.45 2.37 3.26
CA PRO A 162 -6.93 3.72 3.54
C PRO A 162 -5.84 4.16 2.55
N ASN A 163 -5.80 5.47 2.23
CA ASN A 163 -4.88 5.98 1.23
C ASN A 163 -3.42 6.04 1.72
N ASN A 164 -2.50 5.72 0.86
CA ASN A 164 -1.07 5.99 1.04
C ASN A 164 -0.68 7.09 0.03
N PRO A 165 -0.13 8.24 0.47
CA PRO A 165 0.57 8.47 1.74
C PRO A 165 -0.24 9.19 2.83
N THR A 166 -1.50 9.55 2.60
CA THR A 166 -2.23 10.45 3.50
C THR A 166 -2.79 9.76 4.75
N GLY A 167 -3.10 8.46 4.67
CA GLY A 167 -3.78 7.71 5.71
C GLY A 167 -5.29 7.99 5.79
N SER A 168 -5.80 8.94 5.00
CA SER A 168 -7.24 9.22 4.92
C SER A 168 -8.02 8.04 4.36
N PHE A 169 -9.30 8.00 4.67
CA PHE A 169 -10.21 7.00 4.14
C PHE A 169 -11.50 7.65 3.63
N PHE A 170 -12.24 6.91 2.83
CA PHE A 170 -13.62 7.22 2.47
C PHE A 170 -14.54 6.13 2.98
N THR A 171 -15.79 6.52 3.26
CA THR A 171 -16.78 5.67 3.92
C THR A 171 -17.38 4.63 2.97
N ARG A 172 -18.06 3.63 3.57
CA ARG A 172 -18.80 2.62 2.81
C ARG A 172 -19.84 3.21 1.87
N ASP A 173 -20.59 4.19 2.35
CA ASP A 173 -21.66 4.81 1.55
C ASP A 173 -21.09 5.64 0.38
N GLU A 174 -19.96 6.29 0.60
CA GLU A 174 -19.26 7.00 -0.48
C GLU A 174 -18.74 6.03 -1.54
N LEU A 175 -18.16 4.90 -1.13
CA LEU A 175 -17.71 3.86 -2.05
C LEU A 175 -18.87 3.30 -2.89
N ILE A 176 -19.99 2.95 -2.24
CA ILE A 176 -21.17 2.42 -2.94
C ILE A 176 -21.69 3.42 -3.96
N ARG A 177 -21.88 4.70 -3.59
CA ARG A 177 -22.32 5.75 -4.52
C ARG A 177 -21.38 5.92 -5.71
N LEU A 178 -20.08 5.77 -5.50
CA LEU A 178 -19.12 5.80 -6.60
C LEU A 178 -19.29 4.57 -7.51
N LEU A 179 -19.31 3.37 -6.94
CA LEU A 179 -19.43 2.11 -7.70
C LEU A 179 -20.71 2.05 -8.54
N GLU A 180 -21.85 2.51 -8.00
CA GLU A 180 -23.12 2.59 -8.70
C GLU A 180 -23.10 3.55 -9.90
N SER A 181 -22.18 4.51 -9.92
CA SER A 181 -22.00 5.46 -11.03
C SER A 181 -21.04 4.99 -12.12
N ILE A 182 -20.34 3.87 -11.90
CA ILE A 182 -19.31 3.35 -12.79
C ILE A 182 -19.91 2.29 -13.73
N SER A 183 -19.59 2.39 -15.03
CA SER A 183 -19.98 1.36 -16.00
C SER A 183 -19.39 0.00 -15.62
N PRO A 184 -20.13 -1.11 -15.80
CA PRO A 184 -19.59 -2.46 -15.61
C PRO A 184 -18.43 -2.81 -16.56
N GLU A 185 -18.19 -2.02 -17.60
CA GLU A 185 -17.03 -2.16 -18.51
C GLU A 185 -15.76 -1.50 -17.97
N THR A 186 -15.86 -0.66 -16.94
CA THR A 186 -14.73 0.00 -16.27
C THR A 186 -14.24 -0.84 -15.11
N LEU A 187 -12.98 -1.24 -15.11
CA LEU A 187 -12.38 -1.95 -13.98
C LEU A 187 -12.15 -1.00 -12.81
N VAL A 188 -12.58 -1.39 -11.61
CA VAL A 188 -12.27 -0.71 -10.37
C VAL A 188 -11.26 -1.55 -9.57
N VAL A 189 -10.11 -0.99 -9.26
CA VAL A 189 -9.14 -1.61 -8.37
C VAL A 189 -9.19 -0.91 -7.02
N TYR A 190 -9.59 -1.67 -6.02
CA TYR A 190 -9.74 -1.22 -4.64
C TYR A 190 -8.61 -1.79 -3.79
N ASP A 191 -7.62 -0.96 -3.47
CA ASP A 191 -6.41 -1.35 -2.75
C ASP A 191 -6.61 -1.16 -1.24
N GLU A 192 -6.67 -2.27 -0.54
CA GLU A 192 -6.83 -2.40 0.90
C GLU A 192 -5.51 -2.78 1.61
N ALA A 193 -4.37 -2.28 1.15
CA ALA A 193 -3.08 -2.61 1.76
C ALA A 193 -2.96 -2.28 3.25
N TYR A 194 -3.85 -1.45 3.78
CA TYR A 194 -3.89 -1.04 5.19
C TYR A 194 -5.19 -1.42 5.91
N PHE A 195 -6.00 -2.29 5.32
CA PHE A 195 -7.31 -2.73 5.80
C PHE A 195 -7.32 -3.16 7.28
N GLU A 196 -6.31 -3.91 7.70
CA GLU A 196 -6.22 -4.46 9.05
C GLU A 196 -6.14 -3.37 10.12
N PHE A 197 -5.57 -2.20 9.78
CA PHE A 197 -5.41 -1.07 10.71
C PHE A 197 -6.64 -0.17 10.80
N ALA A 198 -7.59 -0.28 9.87
CA ALA A 198 -8.77 0.56 9.88
C ALA A 198 -9.74 0.12 10.98
N THR A 199 -10.05 1.03 11.91
CA THR A 199 -10.92 0.79 13.07
C THR A 199 -12.18 1.64 13.06
N HIS A 200 -12.25 2.64 12.17
CA HIS A 200 -13.39 3.54 12.08
C HIS A 200 -14.67 2.79 11.66
N PRO A 201 -15.82 2.98 12.34
CA PRO A 201 -17.05 2.21 12.09
C PRO A 201 -17.63 2.42 10.68
N GLU A 202 -17.37 3.56 10.03
CA GLU A 202 -17.82 3.85 8.67
C GLU A 202 -16.85 3.34 7.58
N TYR A 203 -15.70 2.77 7.96
CA TYR A 203 -14.80 2.16 7.00
C TYR A 203 -15.48 0.93 6.36
N PRO A 204 -15.37 0.72 5.02
CA PRO A 204 -16.06 -0.38 4.33
C PRO A 204 -15.38 -1.74 4.56
N ARG A 205 -15.58 -2.32 5.76
CA ARG A 205 -15.02 -3.62 6.13
C ARG A 205 -15.61 -4.81 5.37
N ASP A 206 -16.76 -4.62 4.76
CA ASP A 206 -17.49 -5.58 3.95
C ASP A 206 -17.26 -5.41 2.44
N SER A 207 -16.09 -4.89 2.06
CA SER A 207 -15.75 -4.63 0.65
C SER A 207 -15.87 -5.86 -0.24
N LEU A 208 -15.65 -7.06 0.31
CA LEU A 208 -15.79 -8.32 -0.43
C LEU A 208 -17.26 -8.65 -0.77
N ASP A 209 -18.21 -8.21 0.02
CA ASP A 209 -19.63 -8.39 -0.26
C ASP A 209 -20.05 -7.57 -1.49
N LEU A 210 -19.35 -6.45 -1.74
CA LEU A 210 -19.59 -5.62 -2.91
C LEU A 210 -19.22 -6.31 -4.23
N LEU A 211 -18.30 -7.28 -4.20
CA LEU A 211 -17.92 -8.08 -5.38
C LEU A 211 -19.08 -8.87 -5.98
N GLN A 212 -20.10 -9.20 -5.21
CA GLN A 212 -21.28 -9.89 -5.70
C GLN A 212 -22.12 -9.01 -6.65
N ARG A 213 -22.11 -7.69 -6.42
CA ARG A 213 -22.87 -6.70 -7.21
C ARG A 213 -22.00 -5.99 -8.25
N HIS A 214 -20.70 -5.85 -7.95
CA HIS A 214 -19.72 -5.12 -8.78
C HIS A 214 -18.63 -6.09 -9.26
N ARG A 215 -18.99 -6.95 -10.22
CA ARG A 215 -18.05 -7.97 -10.76
C ARG A 215 -16.84 -7.37 -11.49
N ASN A 216 -16.90 -6.09 -11.84
CA ASN A 216 -15.83 -5.29 -12.41
C ASN A 216 -14.91 -4.67 -11.33
N MET A 217 -15.01 -5.10 -10.06
CA MET A 217 -14.14 -4.67 -8.97
C MET A 217 -13.14 -5.75 -8.61
N LEU A 218 -11.90 -5.35 -8.34
CA LEU A 218 -10.84 -6.17 -7.75
C LEU A 218 -10.41 -5.57 -6.42
N VAL A 219 -10.32 -6.40 -5.39
CA VAL A 219 -9.83 -5.99 -4.06
C VAL A 219 -8.41 -6.50 -3.89
N MET A 220 -7.45 -5.58 -3.70
CA MET A 220 -6.03 -5.92 -3.48
C MET A 220 -5.70 -5.89 -1.99
N LYS A 221 -4.96 -6.89 -1.51
CA LYS A 221 -4.48 -7.02 -0.13
C LYS A 221 -3.00 -7.38 -0.10
N THR A 222 -2.34 -7.11 1.03
CA THR A 222 -0.92 -7.44 1.23
C THR A 222 -0.64 -7.94 2.63
N LEU A 223 0.29 -8.87 2.77
CA LEU A 223 0.81 -9.28 4.08
C LEU A 223 2.09 -8.51 4.48
N SER A 224 2.47 -7.51 3.69
CA SER A 224 3.67 -6.69 3.94
C SER A 224 3.55 -5.76 5.15
N LYS A 225 2.31 -5.42 5.58
CA LYS A 225 2.06 -4.37 6.58
C LYS A 225 1.71 -4.98 7.93
N ALA A 226 0.45 -5.26 8.20
CA ALA A 226 0.00 -5.75 9.50
C ALA A 226 0.62 -7.12 9.87
N TYR A 227 0.85 -7.98 8.91
CA TYR A 227 1.45 -9.30 9.13
C TYR A 227 2.99 -9.31 9.20
N GLY A 228 3.66 -8.18 8.92
CA GLY A 228 5.09 -7.99 9.16
C GLY A 228 6.04 -8.71 8.20
N ILE A 229 5.59 -9.26 7.09
CA ILE A 229 6.42 -10.02 6.15
C ILE A 229 6.75 -9.28 4.86
N ALA A 230 6.99 -7.97 4.96
CA ALA A 230 7.31 -7.10 3.82
C ALA A 230 8.48 -7.60 2.97
N GLY A 231 9.51 -8.17 3.60
CA GLY A 231 10.71 -8.72 2.93
C GLY A 231 10.45 -9.96 2.09
N LEU A 232 9.38 -10.70 2.38
CA LEU A 232 9.00 -11.92 1.63
C LEU A 232 8.14 -11.64 0.40
N ARG A 233 7.74 -10.39 0.17
CA ARG A 233 7.04 -9.95 -1.04
C ARG A 233 5.78 -10.75 -1.33
N ILE A 234 4.73 -10.59 -0.55
CA ILE A 234 3.44 -11.26 -0.76
C ILE A 234 2.27 -10.29 -0.69
N GLY A 235 1.42 -10.37 -1.71
CA GLY A 235 0.10 -9.78 -1.78
C GLY A 235 -0.83 -10.72 -2.53
N PHE A 236 -2.10 -10.43 -2.54
CA PHE A 236 -3.09 -11.16 -3.31
C PHE A 236 -4.25 -10.24 -3.70
N THR A 237 -4.95 -10.65 -4.73
CA THR A 237 -6.13 -9.95 -5.22
C THR A 237 -7.32 -10.89 -5.20
N ILE A 238 -8.45 -10.36 -4.78
CA ILE A 238 -9.74 -11.05 -4.73
C ILE A 238 -10.67 -10.38 -5.76
N GLY A 239 -11.39 -11.19 -6.54
CA GLY A 239 -12.33 -10.68 -7.53
C GLY A 239 -12.95 -11.77 -8.38
N ASP A 240 -13.61 -11.36 -9.46
CA ASP A 240 -14.20 -12.29 -10.42
C ASP A 240 -13.15 -13.21 -11.04
N SER A 241 -13.39 -14.53 -11.02
CA SER A 241 -12.45 -15.53 -11.52
C SER A 241 -12.10 -15.36 -13.00
N ALA A 242 -13.02 -14.82 -13.82
CA ALA A 242 -12.74 -14.54 -15.22
C ALA A 242 -11.75 -13.37 -15.38
N LEU A 243 -11.89 -12.29 -14.60
CA LEU A 243 -10.93 -11.18 -14.58
C LEU A 243 -9.54 -11.64 -14.11
N LEU A 244 -9.49 -12.37 -13.00
CA LEU A 244 -8.24 -12.93 -12.49
C LEU A 244 -7.62 -13.94 -13.47
N GLY A 245 -8.43 -14.68 -14.20
CA GLY A 245 -7.99 -15.58 -15.26
C GLY A 245 -7.27 -14.85 -16.40
N MET A 246 -7.71 -13.63 -16.78
CA MET A 246 -7.00 -12.83 -17.78
C MET A 246 -5.66 -12.33 -17.26
N ILE A 247 -5.61 -11.84 -16.02
CA ILE A 247 -4.36 -11.41 -15.36
C ILE A 247 -3.38 -12.58 -15.26
N ASN A 248 -3.87 -13.76 -14.90
CA ASN A 248 -3.05 -14.96 -14.73
C ASN A 248 -2.33 -15.42 -16.03
N LYS A 249 -2.85 -15.05 -17.23
CA LYS A 249 -2.19 -15.37 -18.50
C LYS A 249 -0.83 -14.73 -18.69
N ILE A 250 -0.59 -13.58 -18.05
CA ILE A 250 0.64 -12.81 -18.17
C ILE A 250 1.48 -12.80 -16.90
N ARG A 251 1.00 -13.47 -15.85
CA ARG A 251 1.73 -13.63 -14.59
C ARG A 251 2.96 -14.54 -14.83
N ASN A 252 4.10 -14.14 -14.26
CA ASN A 252 5.29 -14.97 -14.32
C ASN A 252 5.08 -16.31 -13.60
N PRO A 253 5.53 -17.45 -14.18
CA PRO A 253 5.49 -18.71 -13.46
C PRO A 253 6.33 -18.64 -12.19
N PHE A 254 5.87 -19.31 -11.13
CA PHE A 254 6.56 -19.39 -9.83
C PHE A 254 6.84 -18.03 -9.17
N ASN A 255 6.05 -17.01 -9.43
CA ASN A 255 6.23 -15.64 -8.94
C ASN A 255 6.16 -15.50 -7.41
N VAL A 256 5.50 -16.44 -6.71
CA VAL A 256 5.46 -16.52 -5.24
C VAL A 256 6.34 -17.68 -4.80
N THR A 257 7.44 -17.38 -4.12
CA THR A 257 8.44 -18.39 -3.74
C THR A 257 7.91 -19.38 -2.70
N LEU A 258 8.56 -20.54 -2.57
CA LEU A 258 8.25 -21.57 -1.58
C LEU A 258 8.22 -20.97 -0.15
N LEU A 259 9.27 -20.24 0.21
CA LEU A 259 9.39 -19.60 1.53
C LEU A 259 8.27 -18.59 1.77
N THR A 260 7.90 -17.86 0.73
CA THR A 260 6.82 -16.87 0.79
C THR A 260 5.46 -17.53 1.00
N GLN A 261 5.17 -18.63 0.31
CA GLN A 261 3.92 -19.38 0.48
C GLN A 261 3.79 -19.94 1.89
N ALA A 262 4.84 -20.59 2.41
CA ALA A 262 4.89 -21.12 3.77
C ALA A 262 4.69 -20.02 4.83
N ALA A 263 5.41 -18.92 4.68
CA ALA A 263 5.29 -17.76 5.57
C ALA A 263 3.90 -17.13 5.55
N ALA A 264 3.31 -16.98 4.37
CA ALA A 264 1.99 -16.40 4.21
C ALA A 264 0.89 -17.24 4.88
N MET A 265 0.94 -18.56 4.73
CA MET A 265 0.00 -19.47 5.40
C MET A 265 0.11 -19.33 6.92
N ALA A 266 1.33 -19.35 7.48
CA ALA A 266 1.53 -19.20 8.92
C ALA A 266 1.11 -17.82 9.43
N ALA A 267 1.37 -16.74 8.66
CA ALA A 267 0.98 -15.39 9.03
C ALA A 267 -0.56 -15.21 9.07
N LEU A 268 -1.28 -15.84 8.15
CA LEU A 268 -2.75 -15.77 8.09
C LEU A 268 -3.44 -16.46 9.26
N ASP A 269 -2.76 -17.38 9.94
CA ASP A 269 -3.26 -18.09 11.13
C ASP A 269 -2.91 -17.38 12.45
N ASP A 270 -2.02 -16.38 12.43
CA ASP A 270 -1.53 -15.75 13.66
C ASP A 270 -2.34 -14.49 14.01
N ASP A 271 -3.56 -14.70 14.47
CA ASP A 271 -4.44 -13.61 14.88
C ASP A 271 -3.92 -12.87 16.14
N GLU A 272 -3.15 -13.55 17.02
CA GLU A 272 -2.57 -12.92 18.22
C GLU A 272 -1.53 -11.86 17.82
N PHE A 273 -0.65 -12.17 16.87
CA PHE A 273 0.30 -11.21 16.34
C PHE A 273 -0.39 -10.02 15.66
N LEU A 274 -1.46 -10.29 14.91
CA LEU A 274 -2.25 -9.26 14.24
C LEU A 274 -2.91 -8.32 15.26
N VAL A 275 -3.58 -8.85 16.29
CA VAL A 275 -4.19 -8.06 17.38
C VAL A 275 -3.16 -7.18 18.07
N LYS A 276 -2.02 -7.73 18.47
CA LYS A 276 -0.90 -6.98 19.06
C LYS A 276 -0.43 -5.83 18.17
N THR A 277 -0.36 -6.08 16.86
CA THR A 277 0.05 -5.06 15.87
C THR A 277 -0.96 -3.92 15.80
N ILE A 278 -2.25 -4.24 15.72
CA ILE A 278 -3.34 -3.25 15.66
C ILE A 278 -3.40 -2.41 16.94
N GLU A 279 -3.33 -3.05 18.12
CA GLU A 279 -3.33 -2.35 19.41
C GLU A 279 -2.16 -1.37 19.55
N ASN A 280 -0.95 -1.76 19.10
CA ASN A 280 0.19 -0.86 19.08
C ASN A 280 -0.07 0.34 18.16
N ASN A 281 -0.64 0.09 16.99
CA ASN A 281 -0.97 1.14 16.03
C ASN A 281 -1.96 2.15 16.64
N GLU A 282 -3.03 1.69 17.29
CA GLU A 282 -4.01 2.56 17.93
C GLU A 282 -3.39 3.41 19.04
N ARG A 283 -2.59 2.79 19.92
CA ARG A 283 -1.85 3.53 20.96
C ARG A 283 -0.89 4.56 20.36
N GLY A 284 -0.20 4.19 19.28
CA GLY A 284 0.69 5.10 18.56
C GLY A 284 -0.04 6.26 17.90
N LYS A 285 -1.23 6.03 17.30
CA LYS A 285 -2.08 7.11 16.76
C LYS A 285 -2.46 8.13 17.86
N VAL A 286 -2.98 7.65 18.99
CA VAL A 286 -3.37 8.52 20.10
C VAL A 286 -2.20 9.37 20.57
N TYR A 287 -1.04 8.77 20.77
CA TYR A 287 0.16 9.49 21.21
C TYR A 287 0.60 10.55 20.20
N LEU A 288 0.75 10.15 18.91
CA LEU A 288 1.25 11.06 17.87
C LEU A 288 0.29 12.21 17.60
N TYR A 289 -1.04 11.97 17.62
CA TYR A 289 -2.04 13.03 17.46
C TYR A 289 -1.91 14.07 18.56
N ALA A 290 -1.84 13.65 19.84
CA ALA A 290 -1.67 14.55 20.96
C ALA A 290 -0.39 15.41 20.85
N GLN A 291 0.71 14.80 20.36
CA GLN A 291 1.96 15.52 20.17
C GLN A 291 1.90 16.52 19.00
N PHE A 292 1.25 16.17 17.90
CA PHE A 292 1.07 17.08 16.77
C PHE A 292 0.13 18.26 17.13
N GLU A 293 -0.95 17.99 17.87
CA GLU A 293 -1.85 19.03 18.40
C GLU A 293 -1.11 20.00 19.33
N ASP A 294 -0.29 19.49 20.25
CA ASP A 294 0.53 20.31 21.17
C ASP A 294 1.57 21.16 20.41
N MET A 295 2.06 20.67 19.28
CA MET A 295 2.99 21.40 18.41
C MET A 295 2.25 22.36 17.43
N GLY A 296 0.93 22.35 17.39
CA GLY A 296 0.14 23.15 16.44
C GLY A 296 0.28 22.73 14.98
N LEU A 297 0.66 21.48 14.71
CA LEU A 297 0.83 20.96 13.36
C LEU A 297 -0.50 20.51 12.76
N ASN A 298 -0.68 20.76 11.47
CA ASN A 298 -1.76 20.15 10.70
C ASN A 298 -1.40 18.69 10.36
N PHE A 299 -2.33 17.77 10.54
CA PHE A 299 -2.14 16.38 10.21
C PHE A 299 -3.45 15.71 9.78
N VAL A 300 -3.34 14.56 9.12
CA VAL A 300 -4.49 13.75 8.71
C VAL A 300 -4.74 12.67 9.76
N LYS A 301 -5.95 12.59 10.29
CA LYS A 301 -6.38 11.43 11.10
C LYS A 301 -6.42 10.20 10.20
N THR A 302 -5.67 9.18 10.59
CA THR A 302 -5.39 8.03 9.72
C THR A 302 -6.16 6.78 10.13
N GLU A 303 -6.51 5.97 9.12
CA GLU A 303 -6.94 4.58 9.29
C GLU A 303 -5.88 3.57 8.80
N ALA A 304 -4.63 4.04 8.59
CA ALA A 304 -3.47 3.22 8.25
C ALA A 304 -2.45 3.13 9.40
N ASN A 305 -1.26 2.61 9.12
CA ASN A 305 -0.13 2.57 10.07
C ASN A 305 0.88 3.71 9.83
N HIS A 306 0.42 4.84 9.33
CA HIS A 306 1.23 6.03 9.09
C HIS A 306 0.36 7.28 9.18
N ILE A 307 0.98 8.42 9.46
CA ILE A 307 0.32 9.71 9.56
C ILE A 307 1.00 10.68 8.59
N ALA A 308 0.20 11.40 7.80
CA ALA A 308 0.65 12.56 7.04
C ALA A 308 0.48 13.81 7.89
N PHE A 309 1.52 14.65 7.96
CA PHE A 309 1.51 15.91 8.68
C PHE A 309 2.22 17.01 7.90
N ASP A 310 1.82 18.25 8.11
CA ASP A 310 2.38 19.46 7.53
C ASP A 310 3.39 20.04 8.51
N ALA A 311 4.65 20.08 8.13
CA ALA A 311 5.73 20.65 8.95
C ALA A 311 5.79 22.20 8.89
N GLY A 312 5.00 22.84 8.00
CA GLY A 312 5.05 24.28 7.77
C GLY A 312 6.37 24.80 7.19
N LYS A 313 7.30 23.90 6.90
CA LYS A 313 8.62 24.14 6.29
C LYS A 313 8.82 23.14 5.16
N ASP A 314 9.79 23.40 4.29
CA ASP A 314 10.19 22.46 3.22
C ASP A 314 10.44 21.06 3.80
N GLY A 315 9.66 20.08 3.34
CA GLY A 315 9.66 18.72 3.85
C GLY A 315 10.97 17.98 3.58
N GLU A 316 11.68 18.30 2.48
CA GLU A 316 12.99 17.71 2.23
C GLU A 316 14.02 18.24 3.23
N VAL A 317 13.98 19.53 3.58
CA VAL A 317 14.85 20.12 4.61
C VAL A 317 14.58 19.46 5.97
N VAL A 318 13.31 19.36 6.38
CA VAL A 318 12.93 18.70 7.65
C VAL A 318 13.36 17.23 7.65
N PHE A 319 13.16 16.50 6.54
CA PHE A 319 13.62 15.13 6.39
C PHE A 319 15.14 15.01 6.58
N GLN A 320 15.94 15.87 5.93
CA GLN A 320 17.40 15.83 6.05
C GLN A 320 17.89 16.14 7.47
N GLU A 321 17.23 17.04 8.19
CA GLU A 321 17.55 17.35 9.59
C GLU A 321 17.19 16.20 10.54
N LEU A 322 16.01 15.57 10.35
CA LEU A 322 15.64 14.36 11.09
C LEU A 322 16.59 13.20 10.82
N LEU A 323 17.03 13.06 9.56
CA LEU A 323 17.99 12.03 9.15
C LEU A 323 19.32 12.19 9.91
N ARG A 324 19.85 13.43 10.07
CA ARG A 324 21.04 13.72 10.87
C ARG A 324 20.87 13.35 12.35
N LYS A 325 19.63 13.35 12.85
CA LYS A 325 19.28 12.90 14.23
C LYS A 325 18.98 11.40 14.32
N GLY A 326 19.18 10.65 13.22
CA GLY A 326 18.96 9.21 13.18
C GLY A 326 17.50 8.79 13.04
N VAL A 327 16.63 9.67 12.55
CA VAL A 327 15.21 9.37 12.28
C VAL A 327 14.92 9.46 10.79
N ILE A 328 14.47 8.37 10.20
CA ILE A 328 14.13 8.29 8.78
C ILE A 328 12.61 8.31 8.62
N ILE A 329 12.07 9.36 8.01
CA ILE A 329 10.66 9.47 7.60
C ILE A 329 10.56 9.66 6.08
N ARG A 330 9.42 10.05 5.53
CA ARG A 330 9.25 10.20 4.08
C ARG A 330 8.58 11.53 3.75
N PRO A 331 9.19 12.43 2.94
CA PRO A 331 8.47 13.53 2.31
C PRO A 331 7.38 12.97 1.38
N ILE A 332 6.22 13.63 1.34
CA ILE A 332 5.15 13.27 0.40
C ILE A 332 5.53 13.76 -1.00
N GLY A 333 6.13 14.95 -1.08
CA GLY A 333 6.67 15.52 -2.31
C GLY A 333 5.61 16.17 -3.21
N GLY A 334 6.10 16.77 -4.29
CA GLY A 334 5.30 17.56 -5.24
C GLY A 334 5.17 19.02 -4.82
N THR A 335 5.09 19.94 -5.79
CA THR A 335 5.10 21.39 -5.56
C THR A 335 3.96 21.94 -4.70
N LYS A 336 2.87 21.18 -4.57
CA LYS A 336 1.69 21.57 -3.79
C LYS A 336 1.69 21.04 -2.34
N TYR A 337 2.48 19.98 -2.09
CA TYR A 337 2.55 19.29 -0.81
C TYR A 337 3.99 19.16 -0.32
N ASP A 338 4.84 20.10 -0.68
CA ASP A 338 6.27 20.15 -0.39
C ASP A 338 6.58 20.28 1.11
N THR A 339 5.64 20.82 1.91
CA THR A 339 5.74 20.90 3.37
C THR A 339 5.26 19.63 4.08
N TRP A 340 4.61 18.70 3.36
CA TRP A 340 4.00 17.52 3.94
C TRP A 340 4.96 16.33 4.00
N LEU A 341 4.95 15.65 5.15
CA LEU A 341 5.72 14.44 5.40
C LEU A 341 4.80 13.31 5.87
N ARG A 342 5.27 12.10 5.69
CA ARG A 342 4.63 10.89 6.20
C ARG A 342 5.55 10.19 7.20
N VAL A 343 5.05 9.89 8.39
CA VAL A 343 5.72 9.08 9.42
C VAL A 343 4.96 7.79 9.63
N SER A 344 5.65 6.66 9.65
CA SER A 344 5.07 5.37 10.05
C SER A 344 4.91 5.33 11.58
N ILE A 345 3.87 4.64 12.06
CA ILE A 345 3.65 4.44 13.49
C ILE A 345 4.53 3.28 13.96
N GLY A 346 5.51 3.59 14.79
CA GLY A 346 6.45 2.65 15.37
C GLY A 346 6.02 2.10 16.73
N LYS A 347 6.94 1.47 17.45
CA LYS A 347 6.78 1.23 18.89
C LYS A 347 6.74 2.55 19.64
N MET A 348 6.23 2.54 20.88
CA MET A 348 6.09 3.78 21.65
C MET A 348 7.43 4.51 21.82
N GLU A 349 8.51 3.81 22.10
CA GLU A 349 9.85 4.39 22.21
C GLU A 349 10.36 5.00 20.90
N GLU A 350 9.97 4.45 19.74
CA GLU A 350 10.33 4.98 18.43
C GLU A 350 9.52 6.26 18.11
N ASN A 351 8.23 6.26 18.43
CA ASN A 351 7.35 7.42 18.31
C ASN A 351 7.83 8.58 19.21
N GLN A 352 8.22 8.29 20.45
CA GLN A 352 8.78 9.28 21.38
C GLN A 352 10.09 9.88 20.88
N ALA A 353 10.98 9.04 20.37
CA ALA A 353 12.26 9.50 19.82
C ALA A 353 12.06 10.36 18.55
N PHE A 354 11.10 10.00 17.68
CA PHE A 354 10.70 10.83 16.53
C PHE A 354 10.19 12.20 16.98
N ILE A 355 9.25 12.25 17.93
CA ILE A 355 8.69 13.54 18.43
C ILE A 355 9.78 14.40 19.07
N LYS A 356 10.68 13.79 19.84
CA LYS A 356 11.84 14.53 20.41
C LYS A 356 12.67 15.17 19.30
N ALA A 357 13.04 14.39 18.28
CA ALA A 357 13.82 14.90 17.15
C ALA A 357 13.05 15.97 16.34
N LEU A 358 11.74 15.78 16.13
CA LEU A 358 10.90 16.71 15.38
C LEU A 358 10.80 18.07 16.09
N ARG A 359 10.63 18.12 17.42
CA ARG A 359 10.61 19.35 18.21
C ARG A 359 11.93 20.15 18.14
N GLU A 360 13.06 19.47 17.92
CA GLU A 360 14.36 20.12 17.77
C GLU A 360 14.60 20.65 16.36
N VAL A 361 13.84 20.18 15.36
CA VAL A 361 13.95 20.55 13.95
C VAL A 361 12.96 21.65 13.58
N LEU A 362 11.78 21.66 14.15
CA LEU A 362 10.74 22.66 13.90
C LEU A 362 10.86 23.87 14.84
#